data_d7a3823c675b40a850794a0f33338b32
#
_entry.id   d7a3823c675b40a850794a0f33338b32
#
_cell.length_a   1.000
_cell.length_b   1.000
_cell.length_c   1.000
_cell.angle_alpha   90.00
_cell.angle_beta   90.00
_cell.angle_gamma   90.00
#
_symmetry.space_group_name_H-M   'P 1'
#
loop_
_entity.id
_entity.type
_entity.pdbx_description
1 polymer ?
#
loop_
_entity_poly.entity_id
_entity_poly.type
_entity_poly.pdbx_seq_one_letter_code
_entity_poly.pdbx_strand_id
1 'polypeptide(L)'
;MNGPGTQVQHLDGIRVLDLFAGPGGLDVAAHFLGYKSIGIEWDRNACETRYAAGLATIHADVSVMRKNRFDEIPRSVEVLAGGPPCQSFSVAGKGAGLQALERVKQFIRRLVHGESEAEIDEDLHNLGDPRTALVLEPLRWLIKAIETEEREPYKAIVLEQVPTVLPLWEVYAEVLRSGEGRLNGHKYEAECWVLRTEQFGVPQTRTRAVLVARRPGLGAIVRPTATHLPFDRHRGDRRKADSRIFGVERPWISMAEALESASELDGSPVDASRLRTNGSMEFFVISNYGSGGDPKNRGRRDSSEPAFTVTGKVSRNKVYRNKADFEANEPDRFTIPESGVLQTFPHNFPWSGKDQAQQVGNAVPPRLGMHVLSNALRGEAPSTEELRAAATWPAVPPATVEELRAIGCGDQSRCPPESHKVSPVRRRSAP
;
A
#
# COMPACT_ATOMS: atom_id res chain seq x y z
N MET A 1 -0.07 -32.03 -25.29
CA MET A 1 -1.09 -31.06 -25.71
C MET A 1 -2.00 -30.82 -24.53
N ASN A 2 -1.63 -29.92 -23.65
CA ASN A 2 -2.51 -29.49 -22.55
C ASN A 2 -3.36 -28.35 -23.07
N GLY A 3 -4.66 -28.58 -23.15
CA GLY A 3 -5.63 -27.65 -23.68
C GLY A 3 -5.78 -26.36 -22.84
N PRO A 4 -6.36 -25.31 -23.39
CA PRO A 4 -6.49 -23.99 -22.76
C PRO A 4 -7.45 -23.94 -21.57
N GLY A 5 -7.93 -25.07 -21.07
CA GLY A 5 -8.96 -25.13 -20.03
C GLY A 5 -8.49 -25.00 -18.58
N THR A 6 -7.19 -25.16 -18.30
CA THR A 6 -6.69 -25.21 -16.89
C THR A 6 -6.32 -23.83 -16.32
N GLN A 7 -6.12 -22.82 -17.16
CA GLN A 7 -5.76 -21.46 -16.72
C GLN A 7 -6.96 -20.64 -16.20
N VAL A 8 -8.19 -21.03 -16.52
CA VAL A 8 -9.38 -20.19 -16.30
C VAL A 8 -9.94 -20.34 -14.88
N GLN A 9 -9.81 -21.48 -14.23
CA GLN A 9 -10.49 -21.75 -12.95
C GLN A 9 -9.97 -20.91 -11.77
N HIS A 10 -8.69 -20.49 -11.77
CA HIS A 10 -8.14 -19.64 -10.69
C HIS A 10 -8.50 -18.16 -10.83
N LEU A 11 -8.93 -17.72 -12.01
CA LEU A 11 -9.28 -16.32 -12.30
C LEU A 11 -10.79 -16.05 -12.19
N ASP A 12 -11.60 -17.07 -11.96
CA ASP A 12 -13.04 -16.91 -11.83
C ASP A 12 -13.41 -16.15 -10.55
N GLY A 13 -14.29 -15.16 -10.70
CA GLY A 13 -14.80 -14.37 -9.59
C GLY A 13 -13.83 -13.35 -9.02
N ILE A 14 -12.73 -13.03 -9.73
CA ILE A 14 -11.86 -11.90 -9.37
C ILE A 14 -12.64 -10.61 -9.55
N ARG A 15 -12.67 -9.78 -8.50
CA ARG A 15 -13.39 -8.51 -8.48
C ARG A 15 -12.48 -7.31 -8.31
N VAL A 16 -11.27 -7.48 -7.77
CA VAL A 16 -10.32 -6.40 -7.50
C VAL A 16 -9.06 -6.61 -8.34
N LEU A 17 -8.66 -5.57 -9.07
CA LEU A 17 -7.36 -5.47 -9.72
C LEU A 17 -6.49 -4.50 -8.94
N ASP A 18 -5.38 -4.98 -8.39
CA ASP A 18 -4.41 -4.15 -7.66
C ASP A 18 -3.21 -3.83 -8.56
N LEU A 19 -3.06 -2.56 -8.91
CA LEU A 19 -1.92 -2.06 -9.67
C LEU A 19 -0.78 -1.67 -8.71
N PHE A 20 0.44 -2.07 -9.06
CA PHE A 20 1.62 -1.86 -8.18
C PHE A 20 1.45 -2.58 -6.83
N ALA A 21 1.02 -3.81 -6.91
CA ALA A 21 0.45 -4.55 -5.79
C ALA A 21 1.43 -4.81 -4.63
N GLY A 22 2.74 -4.68 -4.86
CA GLY A 22 3.75 -4.95 -3.85
C GLY A 22 3.60 -6.36 -3.27
N PRO A 23 3.81 -6.57 -1.97
CA PRO A 23 3.62 -7.88 -1.34
C PRO A 23 2.14 -8.25 -1.13
N GLY A 24 1.18 -7.36 -1.50
CA GLY A 24 -0.25 -7.67 -1.46
C GLY A 24 -1.02 -7.00 -0.32
N GLY A 25 -0.67 -5.79 0.10
CA GLY A 25 -1.38 -5.13 1.21
C GLY A 25 -2.87 -4.91 0.94
N LEU A 26 -3.25 -4.48 -0.26
CA LEU A 26 -4.64 -4.35 -0.67
C LEU A 26 -5.28 -5.70 -1.00
N ASP A 27 -4.52 -6.66 -1.53
CA ASP A 27 -5.01 -8.03 -1.77
C ASP A 27 -5.36 -8.75 -0.46
N VAL A 28 -4.53 -8.62 0.57
CA VAL A 28 -4.82 -9.15 1.92
C VAL A 28 -6.09 -8.50 2.47
N ALA A 29 -6.25 -7.19 2.29
CA ALA A 29 -7.46 -6.49 2.69
C ALA A 29 -8.69 -7.01 1.93
N ALA A 30 -8.59 -7.18 0.61
CA ALA A 30 -9.67 -7.72 -0.22
C ALA A 30 -10.05 -9.14 0.22
N HIS A 31 -9.06 -10.01 0.50
CA HIS A 31 -9.27 -11.38 0.97
C HIS A 31 -10.14 -11.43 2.24
N PHE A 32 -9.79 -10.64 3.27
CA PHE A 32 -10.54 -10.62 4.52
C PHE A 32 -11.91 -9.94 4.42
N LEU A 33 -12.14 -9.17 3.37
CA LEU A 33 -13.47 -8.65 3.01
C LEU A 33 -14.28 -9.64 2.14
N GLY A 34 -13.74 -10.84 1.86
CA GLY A 34 -14.41 -11.87 1.05
C GLY A 34 -14.34 -11.65 -0.47
N TYR A 35 -13.41 -10.80 -0.94
CA TYR A 35 -13.24 -10.54 -2.37
C TYR A 35 -11.96 -11.18 -2.91
N LYS A 36 -12.07 -11.81 -4.08
CA LYS A 36 -10.91 -12.26 -4.82
C LYS A 36 -10.24 -11.09 -5.54
N SER A 37 -8.93 -11.02 -5.48
CA SER A 37 -8.12 -10.01 -6.16
C SER A 37 -7.07 -10.63 -7.05
N ILE A 38 -6.57 -9.85 -8.01
CA ILE A 38 -5.37 -10.12 -8.78
C ILE A 38 -4.47 -8.90 -8.77
N GLY A 39 -3.18 -9.07 -8.48
CA GLY A 39 -2.22 -7.98 -8.46
C GLY A 39 -1.27 -8.02 -9.64
N ILE A 40 -0.96 -6.85 -10.19
CA ILE A 40 0.13 -6.66 -11.15
C ILE A 40 1.31 -6.09 -10.40
N GLU A 41 2.45 -6.79 -10.43
CA GLU A 41 3.65 -6.39 -9.73
C GLU A 41 4.89 -6.63 -10.60
N TRP A 42 5.79 -5.65 -10.59
CA TRP A 42 7.04 -5.69 -11.35
C TRP A 42 8.19 -6.33 -10.57
N ASP A 43 8.25 -6.09 -9.23
CA ASP A 43 9.34 -6.59 -8.40
C ASP A 43 9.19 -8.09 -8.17
N ARG A 44 10.12 -8.86 -8.73
CA ARG A 44 10.18 -10.31 -8.56
C ARG A 44 10.16 -10.74 -7.09
N ASN A 45 10.84 -10.00 -6.20
CA ASN A 45 10.88 -10.36 -4.79
C ASN A 45 9.52 -10.19 -4.11
N ALA A 46 8.79 -9.13 -4.46
CA ALA A 46 7.41 -8.94 -4.00
C ALA A 46 6.48 -10.03 -4.57
N CYS A 47 6.66 -10.42 -5.85
CA CYS A 47 5.94 -11.54 -6.44
C CYS A 47 6.18 -12.86 -5.71
N GLU A 48 7.40 -13.14 -5.25
CA GLU A 48 7.69 -14.36 -4.46
C GLU A 48 6.91 -14.39 -3.13
N THR A 49 6.77 -13.26 -2.45
CA THR A 49 5.90 -13.15 -1.27
C THR A 49 4.44 -13.38 -1.63
N ARG A 50 3.96 -12.82 -2.72
CA ARG A 50 2.58 -12.99 -3.20
C ARG A 50 2.28 -14.45 -3.53
N TYR A 51 3.18 -15.14 -4.22
CA TYR A 51 3.03 -16.59 -4.51
C TYR A 51 3.01 -17.40 -3.22
N ALA A 52 3.93 -17.14 -2.30
CA ALA A 52 3.95 -17.83 -1.00
C ALA A 52 2.65 -17.59 -0.22
N ALA A 53 2.05 -16.43 -0.35
CA ALA A 53 0.76 -16.08 0.25
C ALA A 53 -0.46 -16.62 -0.53
N GLY A 54 -0.27 -17.29 -1.67
CA GLY A 54 -1.39 -17.75 -2.49
C GLY A 54 -2.19 -16.66 -3.18
N LEU A 55 -1.59 -15.47 -3.35
CA LEU A 55 -2.22 -14.33 -4.01
C LEU A 55 -2.07 -14.42 -5.54
N ALA A 56 -3.18 -14.31 -6.25
CA ALA A 56 -3.15 -14.25 -7.72
C ALA A 56 -2.31 -13.06 -8.19
N THR A 57 -1.35 -13.34 -9.07
CA THR A 57 -0.30 -12.37 -9.43
C THR A 57 0.05 -12.44 -10.91
N ILE A 58 0.12 -11.30 -11.55
CA ILE A 58 0.73 -11.11 -12.86
C ILE A 58 2.06 -10.39 -12.65
N HIS A 59 3.16 -11.09 -12.90
CA HIS A 59 4.50 -10.51 -12.84
C HIS A 59 4.77 -9.72 -14.13
N ALA A 60 4.46 -8.45 -14.12
CA ALA A 60 4.59 -7.58 -15.29
C ALA A 60 4.73 -6.10 -14.90
N ASP A 61 5.21 -5.30 -15.86
CA ASP A 61 5.05 -3.85 -15.81
C ASP A 61 3.59 -3.46 -16.07
N VAL A 62 3.05 -2.58 -15.22
CA VAL A 62 1.64 -2.17 -15.29
C VAL A 62 1.30 -1.49 -16.61
N SER A 63 2.20 -0.70 -17.18
CA SER A 63 1.97 0.00 -18.45
C SER A 63 2.06 -0.95 -19.65
N VAL A 64 3.00 -1.88 -19.63
CA VAL A 64 3.14 -2.92 -20.65
C VAL A 64 1.93 -3.85 -20.65
N MET A 65 1.47 -4.25 -19.45
CA MET A 65 0.27 -5.07 -19.30
C MET A 65 -0.95 -4.37 -19.89
N ARG A 66 -1.16 -3.09 -19.57
CA ARG A 66 -2.26 -2.29 -20.13
C ARG A 66 -2.19 -2.17 -21.65
N LYS A 67 -1.00 -1.86 -22.19
CA LYS A 67 -0.84 -1.61 -23.65
C LYS A 67 -0.98 -2.88 -24.48
N ASN A 68 -0.48 -4.01 -24.00
CA ASN A 68 -0.27 -5.20 -24.82
C ASN A 68 -1.09 -6.43 -24.41
N ARG A 69 -1.60 -6.47 -23.18
CA ARG A 69 -2.20 -7.67 -22.59
C ARG A 69 -3.45 -7.36 -21.76
N PHE A 70 -4.12 -6.24 -22.05
CA PHE A 70 -5.29 -5.80 -21.28
C PHE A 70 -6.42 -6.83 -21.27
N ASP A 71 -6.58 -7.57 -22.39
CA ASP A 71 -7.62 -8.59 -22.53
C ASP A 71 -7.41 -9.84 -21.67
N GLU A 72 -6.21 -10.01 -21.08
CA GLU A 72 -5.93 -11.06 -20.12
C GLU A 72 -6.52 -10.77 -18.73
N ILE A 73 -6.92 -9.51 -18.47
CA ILE A 73 -7.56 -9.13 -17.21
C ILE A 73 -9.01 -9.62 -17.21
N PRO A 74 -9.44 -10.39 -16.18
CA PRO A 74 -10.79 -10.89 -16.11
C PRO A 74 -11.85 -9.79 -16.25
N ARG A 75 -12.89 -10.04 -17.03
CA ARG A 75 -14.02 -9.09 -17.19
C ARG A 75 -14.85 -8.93 -15.93
N SER A 76 -14.72 -9.85 -14.97
CA SER A 76 -15.36 -9.78 -13.65
C SER A 76 -14.76 -8.73 -12.72
N VAL A 77 -13.63 -8.11 -13.09
CA VAL A 77 -13.00 -7.05 -12.28
C VAL A 77 -13.89 -5.81 -12.26
N GLU A 78 -14.28 -5.43 -11.06
CA GLU A 78 -15.16 -4.29 -10.80
C GLU A 78 -14.44 -3.13 -10.09
N VAL A 79 -13.33 -3.40 -9.44
CA VAL A 79 -12.57 -2.43 -8.66
C VAL A 79 -11.16 -2.32 -9.19
N LEU A 80 -10.74 -1.08 -9.46
CA LEU A 80 -9.36 -0.73 -9.75
C LEU A 80 -8.74 -0.17 -8.48
N ALA A 81 -7.77 -0.88 -7.92
CA ALA A 81 -7.03 -0.44 -6.75
C ALA A 81 -5.56 -0.21 -7.10
N GLY A 82 -4.83 0.54 -6.27
CA GLY A 82 -3.38 0.65 -6.43
C GLY A 82 -2.71 1.74 -5.63
N GLY A 83 -1.39 1.56 -5.44
CA GLY A 83 -0.48 2.54 -4.86
C GLY A 83 0.64 2.89 -5.83
N PRO A 84 0.41 3.71 -6.87
CA PRO A 84 1.43 3.98 -7.88
C PRO A 84 2.68 4.61 -7.25
N PRO A 85 3.91 4.22 -7.66
CA PRO A 85 5.14 4.72 -7.04
C PRO A 85 5.28 6.23 -7.20
N CYS A 86 5.68 6.92 -6.11
CA CYS A 86 5.74 8.37 -6.03
C CYS A 86 7.03 8.87 -5.34
N GLN A 87 8.17 8.33 -5.72
CA GLN A 87 9.44 8.67 -5.06
C GLN A 87 9.90 10.11 -5.39
N SER A 88 9.60 10.61 -6.58
CA SER A 88 9.94 11.97 -7.02
C SER A 88 9.29 13.07 -6.17
N PHE A 89 8.09 12.84 -5.62
CA PHE A 89 7.37 13.81 -4.80
C PHE A 89 7.74 13.75 -3.31
N SER A 90 8.36 12.66 -2.85
CA SER A 90 8.74 12.48 -1.44
C SER A 90 10.14 13.03 -1.10
N VAL A 91 11.03 13.18 -2.09
CA VAL A 91 12.46 13.50 -1.91
C VAL A 91 12.84 14.86 -2.49
N ALA A 92 12.04 15.41 -3.41
CA ALA A 92 12.33 16.70 -4.02
C ALA A 92 12.20 17.81 -2.97
N GLY A 93 13.29 18.54 -2.74
CA GLY A 93 13.28 19.76 -1.93
C GLY A 93 12.18 20.71 -2.39
N LYS A 94 11.71 21.59 -1.50
CA LYS A 94 10.47 22.37 -1.57
C LYS A 94 10.11 23.07 -2.92
N GLY A 95 11.02 23.18 -3.88
CA GLY A 95 10.76 23.80 -5.19
C GLY A 95 10.52 22.82 -6.33
N ALA A 96 11.43 21.87 -6.55
CA ALA A 96 11.38 20.98 -7.73
C ALA A 96 10.21 19.96 -7.66
N GLY A 97 9.89 19.45 -6.46
CA GLY A 97 8.76 18.53 -6.28
C GLY A 97 7.40 19.18 -6.50
N LEU A 98 7.26 20.45 -6.12
CA LEU A 98 6.02 21.20 -6.35
C LEU A 98 5.82 21.48 -7.84
N GLN A 99 6.88 21.85 -8.57
CA GLN A 99 6.81 22.05 -10.02
C GLN A 99 6.47 20.77 -10.78
N ALA A 100 7.06 19.63 -10.37
CA ALA A 100 6.73 18.34 -10.95
C ALA A 100 5.26 17.96 -10.70
N LEU A 101 4.74 18.23 -9.51
CA LEU A 101 3.35 18.00 -9.16
C LEU A 101 2.38 18.79 -10.04
N GLU A 102 2.65 20.09 -10.23
CA GLU A 102 1.81 20.94 -11.08
C GLU A 102 1.81 20.50 -12.55
N ARG A 103 2.95 20.05 -13.07
CA ARG A 103 3.02 19.48 -14.42
C ARG A 103 2.20 18.19 -14.54
N VAL A 104 2.28 17.30 -13.56
CA VAL A 104 1.51 16.03 -13.59
C VAL A 104 0.00 16.31 -13.53
N LYS A 105 -0.45 17.32 -12.78
CA LYS A 105 -1.85 17.76 -12.82
C LYS A 105 -2.30 18.18 -14.22
N GLN A 106 -1.43 18.87 -14.98
CA GLN A 106 -1.72 19.22 -16.38
C GLN A 106 -1.82 17.97 -17.24
N PHE A 107 -0.93 16.98 -17.07
CA PHE A 107 -0.98 15.73 -17.83
C PHE A 107 -2.25 14.92 -17.58
N ILE A 108 -2.80 14.92 -16.38
CA ILE A 108 -4.10 14.29 -16.09
C ILE A 108 -5.18 14.91 -16.98
N ARG A 109 -5.26 16.24 -17.03
CA ARG A 109 -6.27 16.95 -17.85
C ARG A 109 -6.04 16.71 -19.35
N ARG A 110 -4.79 16.84 -19.83
CA ARG A 110 -4.42 16.60 -21.24
C ARG A 110 -4.81 15.17 -21.67
N LEU A 111 -4.52 14.16 -20.81
CA LEU A 111 -4.88 12.77 -21.07
C LEU A 111 -6.38 12.57 -21.22
N VAL A 112 -7.18 13.16 -20.33
CA VAL A 112 -8.65 13.08 -20.40
C VAL A 112 -9.20 13.81 -21.63
N HIS A 113 -8.62 14.95 -22.01
CA HIS A 113 -9.06 15.70 -23.20
C HIS A 113 -8.57 15.13 -24.52
N GLY A 114 -7.92 13.98 -24.52
CA GLY A 114 -7.64 13.21 -25.75
C GLY A 114 -6.27 13.45 -26.36
N GLU A 115 -5.36 14.11 -25.64
CA GLU A 115 -3.97 14.17 -26.10
C GLU A 115 -3.34 12.78 -26.11
N SER A 116 -2.48 12.51 -27.06
CA SER A 116 -1.91 11.18 -27.23
C SER A 116 -1.01 10.80 -26.07
N GLU A 117 -1.04 9.53 -25.67
CA GLU A 117 -0.14 9.04 -24.61
C GLU A 117 1.33 9.20 -24.98
N ALA A 118 1.68 9.15 -26.28
CA ALA A 118 3.04 9.29 -26.74
C ALA A 118 3.59 10.71 -26.49
N GLU A 119 2.79 11.75 -26.77
CA GLU A 119 3.15 13.16 -26.49
C GLU A 119 3.29 13.40 -24.99
N ILE A 120 2.37 12.86 -24.20
CA ILE A 120 2.43 12.96 -22.73
C ILE A 120 3.67 12.22 -22.19
N ASP A 121 3.98 11.02 -22.72
CA ASP A 121 5.14 10.22 -22.28
C ASP A 121 6.47 10.93 -22.65
N GLU A 122 6.55 11.61 -23.79
CA GLU A 122 7.70 12.43 -24.19
C GLU A 122 7.91 13.60 -23.21
N ASP A 123 6.84 14.32 -22.90
CA ASP A 123 6.90 15.44 -21.94
C ASP A 123 7.26 14.95 -20.51
N LEU A 124 6.74 13.79 -20.10
CA LEU A 124 7.07 13.17 -18.82
C LEU A 124 8.53 12.72 -18.73
N HIS A 125 9.10 12.24 -19.85
CA HIS A 125 10.51 11.88 -19.92
C HIS A 125 11.42 13.07 -19.59
N ASN A 126 11.02 14.26 -20.00
CA ASN A 126 11.73 15.51 -19.73
C ASN A 126 11.67 15.95 -18.24
N LEU A 127 10.84 15.30 -17.40
CA LEU A 127 10.81 15.54 -15.95
C LEU A 127 11.93 14.83 -15.18
N GLY A 128 12.70 13.95 -15.84
CA GLY A 128 13.92 13.35 -15.31
C GLY A 128 13.74 12.13 -14.40
N ASP A 129 12.52 11.78 -13.96
CA ASP A 129 12.23 10.53 -13.23
C ASP A 129 11.10 9.77 -13.94
N PRO A 130 11.41 8.65 -14.63
CA PRO A 130 10.41 7.87 -15.38
C PRO A 130 9.28 7.33 -14.50
N ARG A 131 9.49 7.20 -13.19
CA ARG A 131 8.45 6.73 -12.26
C ARG A 131 7.34 7.78 -12.05
N THR A 132 7.59 9.03 -12.39
CA THR A 132 6.57 10.10 -12.33
C THR A 132 5.40 9.80 -13.27
N ALA A 133 5.67 9.13 -14.40
CA ALA A 133 4.65 8.71 -15.35
C ALA A 133 3.67 7.66 -14.78
N LEU A 134 4.14 6.82 -13.85
CA LEU A 134 3.37 5.71 -13.31
C LEU A 134 2.16 6.17 -12.47
N VAL A 135 2.19 7.40 -11.97
CA VAL A 135 1.03 7.97 -11.25
C VAL A 135 -0.18 8.20 -12.16
N LEU A 136 0.01 8.26 -13.49
CA LEU A 136 -1.07 8.36 -14.48
C LEU A 136 -1.66 7.00 -14.86
N GLU A 137 -0.98 5.90 -14.57
CA GLU A 137 -1.43 4.57 -14.98
C GLU A 137 -2.85 4.21 -14.50
N PRO A 138 -3.27 4.50 -13.26
CA PRO A 138 -4.65 4.20 -12.87
C PRO A 138 -5.70 4.87 -13.78
N LEU A 139 -5.47 6.11 -14.19
CA LEU A 139 -6.37 6.81 -15.11
C LEU A 139 -6.32 6.20 -16.53
N ARG A 140 -5.12 5.84 -17.01
CA ARG A 140 -4.94 5.17 -18.30
C ARG A 140 -5.62 3.80 -18.32
N TRP A 141 -5.59 3.05 -17.22
CA TRP A 141 -6.30 1.78 -17.07
C TRP A 141 -7.82 1.98 -17.11
N LEU A 142 -8.33 3.02 -16.44
CA LEU A 142 -9.75 3.36 -16.50
C LEU A 142 -10.18 3.72 -17.93
N ILE A 143 -9.44 4.60 -18.59
CA ILE A 143 -9.71 5.00 -19.99
C ILE A 143 -9.68 3.79 -20.89
N LYS A 144 -8.69 2.91 -20.77
CA LYS A 144 -8.59 1.67 -21.55
C LYS A 144 -9.80 0.76 -21.33
N ALA A 145 -10.29 0.66 -20.08
CA ALA A 145 -11.51 -0.11 -19.81
C ALA A 145 -12.75 0.48 -20.46
N ILE A 146 -12.88 1.81 -20.47
CA ILE A 146 -14.00 2.53 -21.10
C ILE A 146 -13.97 2.37 -22.64
N GLU A 147 -12.77 2.42 -23.23
CA GLU A 147 -12.58 2.34 -24.69
C GLU A 147 -12.58 0.90 -25.22
N THR A 148 -12.59 -0.11 -24.35
CA THR A 148 -12.64 -1.51 -24.78
C THR A 148 -14.08 -1.97 -24.90
N GLU A 149 -14.47 -2.37 -26.11
CA GLU A 149 -15.82 -2.91 -26.38
C GLU A 149 -16.17 -4.08 -25.47
N GLU A 150 -17.43 -4.21 -25.10
CA GLU A 150 -17.97 -5.28 -24.25
C GLU A 150 -17.36 -5.36 -22.85
N ARG A 151 -16.63 -4.31 -22.39
CA ARG A 151 -16.11 -4.23 -21.03
C ARG A 151 -16.84 -3.14 -20.24
N GLU A 152 -17.39 -3.53 -19.08
CA GLU A 152 -17.93 -2.56 -18.15
C GLU A 152 -16.79 -1.77 -17.49
N PRO A 153 -16.88 -0.42 -17.42
CA PRO A 153 -15.95 0.38 -16.64
C PRO A 153 -15.98 -0.01 -15.16
N TYR A 154 -14.86 0.16 -14.47
CA TYR A 154 -14.76 -0.17 -13.05
C TYR A 154 -15.88 0.51 -12.25
N LYS A 155 -16.49 -0.24 -11.31
CA LYS A 155 -17.52 0.29 -10.41
C LYS A 155 -16.93 1.19 -9.33
N ALA A 156 -15.70 0.88 -8.91
CA ALA A 156 -14.97 1.66 -7.92
C ALA A 156 -13.48 1.77 -8.24
N ILE A 157 -12.86 2.84 -7.73
CA ILE A 157 -11.43 3.11 -7.85
C ILE A 157 -10.93 3.48 -6.46
N VAL A 158 -9.80 2.86 -6.05
CA VAL A 158 -9.17 3.09 -4.75
C VAL A 158 -7.68 3.31 -4.97
N LEU A 159 -7.20 4.52 -4.70
CA LEU A 159 -5.78 4.85 -4.84
C LEU A 159 -5.21 5.34 -3.51
N GLU A 160 -4.01 4.88 -3.18
CA GLU A 160 -3.29 5.26 -1.97
C GLU A 160 -1.91 5.83 -2.31
N GLN A 161 -1.48 6.87 -1.59
CA GLN A 161 -0.14 7.42 -1.72
C GLN A 161 0.25 8.27 -0.50
N VAL A 162 1.52 8.75 -0.47
CA VAL A 162 1.99 9.69 0.56
C VAL A 162 1.17 11.00 0.55
N PRO A 163 1.06 11.71 1.68
CA PRO A 163 0.18 12.88 1.80
C PRO A 163 0.47 14.00 0.81
N THR A 164 1.70 14.13 0.35
CA THR A 164 2.11 15.15 -0.63
C THR A 164 1.44 14.99 -1.99
N VAL A 165 0.83 13.84 -2.26
CA VAL A 165 0.10 13.53 -3.50
C VAL A 165 -1.36 13.97 -3.44
N LEU A 166 -1.89 14.37 -2.28
CA LEU A 166 -3.29 14.78 -2.16
C LEU A 166 -3.74 15.77 -3.25
N PRO A 167 -2.98 16.85 -3.58
CA PRO A 167 -3.40 17.78 -4.63
C PRO A 167 -3.51 17.14 -6.02
N LEU A 168 -2.86 16.00 -6.25
CA LEU A 168 -3.01 15.23 -7.48
C LEU A 168 -4.29 14.39 -7.46
N TRP A 169 -4.60 13.78 -6.30
CA TRP A 169 -5.86 13.07 -6.11
C TRP A 169 -7.08 13.99 -6.22
N GLU A 170 -6.96 15.26 -5.84
CA GLU A 170 -8.01 16.27 -6.04
C GLU A 170 -8.31 16.48 -7.53
N VAL A 171 -7.27 16.55 -8.39
CA VAL A 171 -7.46 16.64 -9.85
C VAL A 171 -8.02 15.33 -10.43
N TYR A 172 -7.60 14.17 -9.93
CA TYR A 172 -8.22 12.90 -10.29
C TYR A 172 -9.71 12.91 -9.95
N ALA A 173 -10.07 13.33 -8.75
CA ALA A 173 -11.48 13.41 -8.32
C ALA A 173 -12.27 14.39 -9.19
N GLU A 174 -11.69 15.53 -9.57
CA GLU A 174 -12.29 16.52 -10.48
C GLU A 174 -12.65 15.89 -11.84
N VAL A 175 -11.68 15.24 -12.51
CA VAL A 175 -11.91 14.64 -13.82
C VAL A 175 -12.86 13.45 -13.75
N LEU A 176 -12.80 12.64 -12.70
CA LEU A 176 -13.70 11.51 -12.50
C LEU A 176 -15.16 11.96 -12.28
N ARG A 177 -15.38 13.09 -11.58
CA ARG A 177 -16.71 13.67 -11.39
C ARG A 177 -17.26 14.28 -12.68
N SER A 178 -16.38 14.90 -13.49
CA SER A 178 -16.83 15.53 -14.76
C SER A 178 -17.30 14.46 -15.76
N GLY A 179 -16.62 13.34 -15.86
CA GLY A 179 -16.87 12.31 -16.85
C GLY A 179 -16.59 12.75 -18.30
N GLU A 180 -15.88 13.85 -18.49
CA GLU A 180 -15.64 14.46 -19.79
C GLU A 180 -14.56 13.74 -20.60
N GLY A 181 -14.42 14.13 -21.87
CA GLY A 181 -13.38 13.67 -22.76
C GLY A 181 -13.39 12.16 -22.93
N ARG A 182 -12.22 11.53 -22.78
CA ARG A 182 -12.05 10.06 -22.90
C ARG A 182 -12.80 9.24 -21.84
N LEU A 183 -13.34 9.89 -20.80
CA LEU A 183 -14.22 9.20 -19.84
C LEU A 183 -15.65 8.98 -20.42
N ASN A 184 -15.95 9.54 -21.60
CA ASN A 184 -17.12 9.25 -22.40
C ASN A 184 -18.46 9.28 -21.63
N GLY A 185 -18.65 10.26 -20.75
CA GLY A 185 -19.84 10.41 -19.91
C GLY A 185 -19.86 9.54 -18.66
N HIS A 186 -18.86 8.67 -18.44
CA HIS A 186 -18.78 7.84 -17.24
C HIS A 186 -18.34 8.69 -16.04
N LYS A 187 -19.31 9.16 -15.28
CA LYS A 187 -19.10 9.94 -14.05
C LYS A 187 -18.92 9.03 -12.85
N TYR A 188 -18.12 9.52 -11.91
CA TYR A 188 -17.93 8.91 -10.59
C TYR A 188 -18.23 9.93 -9.50
N GLU A 189 -18.82 9.47 -8.42
CA GLU A 189 -18.68 10.16 -7.15
C GLU A 189 -17.23 9.87 -6.68
N ALA A 190 -16.47 10.92 -6.36
CA ALA A 190 -15.07 10.77 -6.01
C ALA A 190 -14.69 11.71 -4.87
N GLU A 191 -14.01 11.18 -3.86
CA GLU A 191 -13.53 11.93 -2.72
C GLU A 191 -12.11 11.53 -2.39
N CYS A 192 -11.35 12.46 -1.77
CA CYS A 192 -9.99 12.17 -1.34
C CYS A 192 -9.73 12.75 0.05
N TRP A 193 -8.91 12.02 0.82
CA TRP A 193 -8.61 12.38 2.21
C TRP A 193 -7.18 12.06 2.56
N VAL A 194 -6.66 12.78 3.55
CA VAL A 194 -5.47 12.35 4.29
C VAL A 194 -5.95 11.56 5.51
N LEU A 195 -5.56 10.29 5.60
CA LEU A 195 -5.89 9.38 6.67
C LEU A 195 -4.66 9.07 7.53
N ARG A 196 -4.85 8.98 8.82
CA ARG A 196 -3.83 8.56 9.79
C ARG A 196 -4.10 7.13 10.18
N THR A 197 -3.16 6.23 9.91
CA THR A 197 -3.39 4.78 10.02
C THR A 197 -3.69 4.31 11.43
N GLU A 198 -3.13 4.96 12.44
CA GLU A 198 -3.43 4.65 13.85
C GLU A 198 -4.90 4.86 14.21
N GLN A 199 -5.60 5.73 13.50
CA GLN A 199 -7.04 5.93 13.69
C GLN A 199 -7.89 4.75 13.19
N PHE A 200 -7.28 3.82 12.46
CA PHE A 200 -7.90 2.59 11.95
C PHE A 200 -7.34 1.34 12.64
N GLY A 201 -6.65 1.51 13.77
CA GLY A 201 -6.10 0.42 14.55
C GLY A 201 -4.81 -0.19 13.99
N VAL A 202 -4.07 0.55 13.17
CA VAL A 202 -2.70 0.18 12.77
C VAL A 202 -1.74 0.66 13.85
N PRO A 203 -0.87 -0.21 14.42
CA PRO A 203 0.00 0.16 15.54
C PRO A 203 1.23 0.98 15.10
N GLN A 204 1.01 1.94 14.19
CA GLN A 204 2.03 2.88 13.73
C GLN A 204 1.42 4.22 13.30
N THR A 205 2.20 5.28 13.42
CA THR A 205 1.83 6.59 12.89
C THR A 205 2.29 6.71 11.44
N ARG A 206 1.38 6.38 10.52
CA ARG A 206 1.58 6.48 9.08
C ARG A 206 0.44 7.32 8.49
N THR A 207 0.75 8.30 7.69
CA THR A 207 -0.25 9.18 7.07
C THR A 207 -0.27 8.94 5.58
N ARG A 208 -1.48 8.81 4.99
CA ARG A 208 -1.66 8.53 3.57
C ARG A 208 -2.76 9.37 2.96
N ALA A 209 -2.53 9.82 1.73
CA ALA A 209 -3.56 10.37 0.87
C ALA A 209 -4.27 9.20 0.17
N VAL A 210 -5.58 9.19 0.27
CA VAL A 210 -6.42 8.15 -0.33
C VAL A 210 -7.45 8.82 -1.23
N LEU A 211 -7.67 8.28 -2.42
CA LEU A 211 -8.77 8.61 -3.31
C LEU A 211 -9.71 7.40 -3.38
N VAL A 212 -10.99 7.64 -3.18
CA VAL A 212 -12.05 6.67 -3.45
C VAL A 212 -12.99 7.27 -4.47
N ALA A 213 -13.26 6.53 -5.52
CA ALA A 213 -14.27 6.91 -6.51
C ALA A 213 -15.22 5.73 -6.75
N ARG A 214 -16.48 6.02 -6.98
CA ARG A 214 -17.53 5.02 -7.17
C ARG A 214 -18.55 5.50 -8.20
N ARG A 215 -19.07 4.60 -9.03
CA ARG A 215 -20.14 4.93 -9.99
C ARG A 215 -21.39 5.40 -9.24
N PRO A 216 -22.13 6.37 -9.78
CA PRO A 216 -23.39 6.83 -9.18
C PRO A 216 -24.38 5.68 -8.95
N GLY A 217 -25.21 5.81 -7.92
CA GLY A 217 -26.22 4.81 -7.58
C GLY A 217 -25.76 3.73 -6.60
N LEU A 218 -24.49 3.72 -6.22
CA LEU A 218 -23.95 2.80 -5.22
C LEU A 218 -23.89 3.41 -3.79
N GLY A 219 -24.57 4.54 -3.59
CA GLY A 219 -24.61 5.30 -2.34
C GLY A 219 -23.49 6.36 -2.26
N ALA A 220 -23.64 7.33 -1.36
CA ALA A 220 -22.66 8.40 -1.18
C ALA A 220 -21.31 7.89 -0.65
N ILE A 221 -20.23 8.47 -1.14
CA ILE A 221 -18.89 8.24 -0.59
C ILE A 221 -18.74 9.12 0.64
N VAL A 222 -18.46 8.50 1.78
CA VAL A 222 -18.19 9.20 3.02
C VAL A 222 -16.76 8.88 3.47
N ARG A 223 -16.12 9.81 4.18
CA ARG A 223 -14.81 9.54 4.76
C ARG A 223 -14.88 8.30 5.67
N PRO A 224 -13.97 7.32 5.54
CA PRO A 224 -13.93 6.18 6.45
C PRO A 224 -13.91 6.63 7.92
N THR A 225 -14.82 6.09 8.72
CA THR A 225 -14.95 6.44 10.13
C THR A 225 -13.76 5.90 10.93
N ALA A 226 -13.11 6.78 11.68
CA ALA A 226 -12.06 6.38 12.59
C ALA A 226 -12.60 5.43 13.68
N THR A 227 -11.86 4.37 13.98
CA THR A 227 -12.20 3.39 15.02
C THR A 227 -11.37 3.54 16.28
N HIS A 228 -10.30 4.34 16.21
CA HIS A 228 -9.36 4.60 17.30
C HIS A 228 -9.02 6.09 17.38
N LEU A 229 -8.60 6.51 18.56
CA LEU A 229 -8.15 7.88 18.78
C LEU A 229 -6.85 8.17 18.01
N PRO A 230 -6.64 9.41 17.55
CA PRO A 230 -5.37 9.82 16.97
C PRO A 230 -4.29 9.82 18.05
N PHE A 231 -3.09 9.38 17.70
CA PHE A 231 -1.94 9.47 18.58
C PHE A 231 -1.52 10.95 18.76
N ASP A 232 -1.45 11.37 20.00
CA ASP A 232 -0.93 12.69 20.39
C ASP A 232 0.03 12.53 21.56
N ARG A 233 1.31 12.76 21.28
CA ARG A 233 2.39 12.62 22.27
C ARG A 233 2.27 13.62 23.42
N HIS A 234 1.70 14.77 23.17
CA HIS A 234 1.59 15.85 24.18
C HIS A 234 0.41 15.63 25.15
N ARG A 235 -0.51 14.76 24.82
CA ARG A 235 -1.65 14.45 25.68
C ARG A 235 -1.38 13.38 26.74
N GLY A 236 -0.19 12.83 26.81
CA GLY A 236 0.41 12.08 27.93
C GLY A 236 -0.31 10.83 28.44
N ASP A 237 -1.61 10.70 28.25
CA ASP A 237 -2.38 9.56 28.73
C ASP A 237 -3.37 9.08 27.64
N ARG A 238 -3.22 7.83 27.25
CA ARG A 238 -4.07 7.13 26.26
C ARG A 238 -5.57 7.20 26.62
N ARG A 239 -5.88 7.34 27.90
CA ARG A 239 -7.26 7.29 28.43
C ARG A 239 -7.94 8.65 28.51
N LYS A 240 -7.19 9.75 28.34
CA LYS A 240 -7.71 11.12 28.50
C LYS A 240 -7.93 11.86 27.17
N ALA A 241 -7.71 11.22 26.02
CA ALA A 241 -8.13 11.82 24.77
C ALA A 241 -9.66 11.94 24.79
N ASP A 242 -10.15 13.17 24.60
CA ASP A 242 -11.58 13.48 24.72
C ASP A 242 -12.37 12.73 23.65
N SER A 243 -12.93 11.58 24.02
CA SER A 243 -13.79 10.73 23.15
C SER A 243 -14.96 11.51 22.57
N ARG A 244 -15.39 12.60 23.21
CA ARG A 244 -16.48 13.45 22.76
C ARG A 244 -16.15 14.25 21.50
N ILE A 245 -14.87 14.59 21.27
CA ILE A 245 -14.45 15.33 20.07
C ILE A 245 -14.41 14.42 18.83
N PHE A 246 -14.09 13.14 19.00
CA PHE A 246 -13.88 12.20 17.90
C PHE A 246 -14.99 11.15 17.76
N GLY A 247 -15.92 11.06 18.71
CA GLY A 247 -16.94 10.01 18.73
C GLY A 247 -16.39 8.59 18.86
N VAL A 248 -15.14 8.45 19.29
CA VAL A 248 -14.40 7.19 19.36
C VAL A 248 -13.81 7.01 20.77
N GLU A 249 -14.04 5.86 21.38
CA GLU A 249 -13.58 5.55 22.74
C GLU A 249 -12.30 4.72 22.79
N ARG A 250 -11.94 4.04 21.69
CA ARG A 250 -10.77 3.14 21.67
C ARG A 250 -9.47 3.93 21.53
N PRO A 251 -8.49 3.73 22.43
CA PRO A 251 -7.16 4.29 22.26
C PRO A 251 -6.48 3.68 21.03
N TRP A 252 -5.40 4.31 20.55
CA TRP A 252 -4.52 3.70 19.55
C TRP A 252 -3.95 2.36 20.05
N ILE A 253 -3.58 1.49 19.13
CA ILE A 253 -2.87 0.25 19.42
C ILE A 253 -1.38 0.55 19.52
N SER A 254 -0.75 0.11 20.63
CA SER A 254 0.69 0.27 20.86
C SER A 254 1.50 -0.83 20.18
N MET A 255 2.82 -0.61 20.09
CA MET A 255 3.77 -1.64 19.61
C MET A 255 3.72 -2.88 20.53
N ALA A 256 3.73 -2.68 21.84
CA ALA A 256 3.70 -3.77 22.81
C ALA A 256 2.43 -4.63 22.66
N GLU A 257 1.25 -4.02 22.64
CA GLU A 257 -0.02 -4.73 22.48
C GLU A 257 -0.08 -5.53 21.16
N ALA A 258 0.37 -4.94 20.07
CA ALA A 258 0.33 -5.60 18.77
C ALA A 258 1.27 -6.81 18.70
N LEU A 259 2.51 -6.65 19.17
CA LEU A 259 3.51 -7.71 19.15
C LEU A 259 3.21 -8.82 20.17
N GLU A 260 2.71 -8.47 21.35
CA GLU A 260 2.30 -9.43 22.36
C GLU A 260 1.13 -10.29 21.88
N SER A 261 0.05 -9.64 21.40
CA SER A 261 -1.10 -10.35 20.84
C SER A 261 -0.72 -11.24 19.66
N ALA A 262 0.18 -10.81 18.80
CA ALA A 262 0.65 -11.62 17.68
C ALA A 262 1.49 -12.81 18.14
N SER A 263 2.31 -12.66 19.17
CA SER A 263 3.18 -13.73 19.67
C SER A 263 2.41 -14.86 20.39
N GLU A 264 1.20 -14.57 20.88
CA GLU A 264 0.32 -15.52 21.55
C GLU A 264 -0.49 -16.41 20.58
N LEU A 265 -0.50 -16.05 19.30
CA LEU A 265 -1.21 -16.83 18.29
C LEU A 265 -0.44 -18.10 17.94
N ASP A 266 -1.17 -19.19 17.69
CA ASP A 266 -0.59 -20.48 17.37
C ASP A 266 0.28 -20.43 16.11
N GLY A 267 1.48 -21.02 16.19
CA GLY A 267 2.45 -21.05 15.09
C GLY A 267 3.04 -19.67 14.74
N SER A 268 2.95 -18.68 15.62
CA SER A 268 3.47 -17.34 15.35
C SER A 268 5.00 -17.31 15.23
N PRO A 269 5.55 -16.72 14.16
CA PRO A 269 6.97 -16.44 14.03
C PRO A 269 7.41 -15.18 14.81
N VAL A 270 6.48 -14.49 15.46
CA VAL A 270 6.76 -13.30 16.27
C VAL A 270 7.22 -13.73 17.65
N ASP A 271 8.46 -13.44 17.99
CA ASP A 271 9.02 -13.72 19.31
C ASP A 271 9.09 -12.43 20.15
N ALA A 272 7.99 -12.13 20.83
CA ALA A 272 7.92 -10.97 21.71
C ALA A 272 8.81 -11.12 22.96
N SER A 273 9.22 -12.36 23.33
CA SER A 273 10.02 -12.62 24.53
C SER A 273 11.38 -11.92 24.49
N ARG A 274 11.99 -11.81 23.33
CA ARG A 274 13.28 -11.12 23.13
C ARG A 274 13.21 -9.60 23.41
N LEU A 275 12.02 -9.02 23.38
CA LEU A 275 11.79 -7.59 23.65
C LEU A 275 11.35 -7.32 25.11
N ARG A 276 11.20 -8.38 25.91
CA ARG A 276 10.81 -8.25 27.33
C ARG A 276 12.00 -7.90 28.22
N THR A 277 11.74 -7.06 29.20
CA THR A 277 12.65 -6.76 30.31
C THR A 277 11.93 -7.05 31.60
N ASN A 278 12.46 -7.91 32.46
CA ASN A 278 11.83 -8.32 33.74
C ASN A 278 10.37 -8.80 33.59
N GLY A 279 10.07 -9.51 32.47
CA GLY A 279 8.73 -10.02 32.18
C GLY A 279 7.77 -9.01 31.53
N SER A 280 8.12 -7.74 31.46
CA SER A 280 7.32 -6.67 30.86
C SER A 280 7.77 -6.37 29.43
N MET A 281 6.82 -6.06 28.54
CA MET A 281 7.07 -5.59 27.16
C MET A 281 7.49 -4.11 27.17
N GLU A 282 8.56 -3.82 27.92
CA GLU A 282 9.11 -2.47 28.06
C GLU A 282 10.35 -2.32 27.20
N PHE A 283 10.22 -1.65 26.08
CA PHE A 283 11.31 -1.28 25.19
C PHE A 283 11.03 0.11 24.60
N PHE A 284 12.01 0.70 23.96
CA PHE A 284 11.81 1.91 23.21
C PHE A 284 12.53 1.87 21.84
N VAL A 285 12.01 2.64 20.92
CA VAL A 285 12.51 2.73 19.55
C VAL A 285 13.07 4.12 19.29
N ILE A 286 14.27 4.18 18.74
CA ILE A 286 14.86 5.42 18.25
C ILE A 286 14.89 5.39 16.74
N SER A 287 14.21 6.35 16.12
CA SER A 287 14.21 6.51 14.66
C SER A 287 15.39 7.36 14.22
N ASN A 288 16.13 6.87 13.23
CA ASN A 288 17.17 7.63 12.56
C ASN A 288 16.64 8.47 11.39
N TYR A 289 15.34 8.67 11.29
CA TYR A 289 14.73 9.57 10.32
C TYR A 289 14.75 11.02 10.82
N GLY A 290 15.33 11.87 10.03
CA GLY A 290 15.38 13.31 10.29
C GLY A 290 16.81 13.78 10.50
N SER A 291 17.18 14.74 9.72
CA SER A 291 18.27 15.71 9.81
C SER A 291 19.46 15.40 10.70
N GLY A 292 20.58 15.22 10.09
CA GLY A 292 21.87 15.69 10.53
C GLY A 292 22.24 15.49 11.99
N GLY A 293 22.54 14.28 12.38
CA GLY A 293 23.65 14.04 13.30
C GLY A 293 23.40 14.05 14.79
N ASP A 294 22.56 14.88 15.38
CA ASP A 294 22.41 14.93 16.84
C ASP A 294 21.46 13.82 17.35
N PRO A 295 21.99 12.83 18.12
CA PRO A 295 21.15 11.79 18.72
C PRO A 295 20.03 12.31 19.61
N LYS A 296 20.18 13.51 20.20
CA LYS A 296 19.18 14.11 21.10
C LYS A 296 17.92 14.58 20.35
N ASN A 297 18.04 14.85 19.04
CA ASN A 297 16.93 15.28 18.19
C ASN A 297 16.25 14.12 17.46
N ARG A 298 16.68 12.88 17.71
CA ARG A 298 16.06 11.68 17.12
C ARG A 298 14.75 11.38 17.84
N GLY A 299 13.72 11.07 17.07
CA GLY A 299 12.44 10.68 17.64
C GLY A 299 12.60 9.41 18.47
N ARG A 300 12.04 9.39 19.69
CA ARG A 300 11.91 8.22 20.53
C ARG A 300 10.44 7.85 20.64
N ARG A 301 10.13 6.56 20.66
CA ARG A 301 8.82 5.98 20.95
C ARG A 301 9.00 4.90 21.99
N ASP A 302 8.19 4.94 23.03
CA ASP A 302 8.12 3.85 24.02
C ASP A 302 7.17 2.75 23.50
N SER A 303 7.36 1.52 23.97
CA SER A 303 6.57 0.34 23.57
C SER A 303 5.06 0.52 23.73
N SER A 304 4.64 1.37 24.68
CA SER A 304 3.23 1.76 24.91
C SER A 304 2.67 2.74 23.86
N GLU A 305 3.50 3.22 22.93
CA GLU A 305 3.11 4.11 21.84
C GLU A 305 3.02 3.34 20.50
N PRO A 306 2.32 3.88 19.47
CA PRO A 306 2.39 3.33 18.13
C PRO A 306 3.79 3.51 17.54
N ALA A 307 4.23 2.61 16.69
CA ALA A 307 5.51 2.70 15.99
C ALA A 307 5.64 3.98 15.16
N PHE A 308 6.86 4.38 14.86
CA PHE A 308 7.12 5.24 13.74
C PHE A 308 6.67 4.56 12.44
N THR A 309 6.48 5.34 11.37
CA THR A 309 6.19 4.78 10.05
C THR A 309 7.19 3.67 9.71
N VAL A 310 6.70 2.45 9.54
CA VAL A 310 7.48 1.33 9.01
C VAL A 310 7.81 1.64 7.55
N THR A 311 9.08 1.66 7.22
CA THR A 311 9.58 1.98 5.87
C THR A 311 10.51 0.88 5.40
N GLY A 312 10.82 0.85 4.10
CA GLY A 312 11.75 -0.12 3.51
C GLY A 312 13.18 -0.11 4.09
N LYS A 313 13.45 0.77 5.03
CA LYS A 313 14.71 0.81 5.78
C LYS A 313 14.46 0.50 7.25
N VAL A 314 13.92 -0.67 7.54
CA VAL A 314 13.61 -1.15 8.89
C VAL A 314 14.81 -1.01 9.84
N SER A 315 16.03 -1.18 9.30
CA SER A 315 17.28 -1.00 10.06
C SER A 315 17.50 0.41 10.63
N ARG A 316 16.71 1.40 10.22
CA ARG A 316 16.78 2.77 10.76
C ARG A 316 16.06 2.92 12.10
N ASN A 317 15.14 2.03 12.43
CA ASN A 317 14.49 1.98 13.73
C ASN A 317 15.30 1.06 14.64
N LYS A 318 16.02 1.65 15.57
CA LYS A 318 16.80 0.94 16.57
C LYS A 318 15.94 0.68 17.80
N VAL A 319 15.86 -0.59 18.21
CA VAL A 319 15.08 -1.03 19.38
C VAL A 319 16.03 -1.24 20.56
N TYR A 320 15.69 -0.69 21.70
CA TYR A 320 16.45 -0.84 22.94
C TYR A 320 15.53 -1.33 24.04
N ARG A 321 15.89 -2.43 24.69
CA ARG A 321 15.10 -3.03 25.77
C ARG A 321 15.12 -2.18 27.05
N ASN A 322 16.28 -1.52 27.30
CA ASN A 322 16.49 -0.74 28.50
C ASN A 322 17.56 0.35 28.27
N LYS A 323 17.81 1.12 29.31
CA LYS A 323 18.78 2.21 29.29
C LYS A 323 20.23 1.70 29.12
N ALA A 324 20.57 0.54 29.71
CA ALA A 324 21.90 -0.03 29.60
C ALA A 324 22.23 -0.42 28.15
N ASP A 325 21.31 -1.08 27.43
CA ASP A 325 21.47 -1.39 25.99
C ASP A 325 21.68 -0.11 25.15
N PHE A 326 20.99 0.97 25.55
CA PHE A 326 21.15 2.26 24.86
C PHE A 326 22.51 2.90 25.13
N GLU A 327 22.97 2.90 26.38
CA GLU A 327 24.29 3.44 26.79
C GLU A 327 25.45 2.64 26.19
N ALA A 328 25.29 1.31 26.09
CA ALA A 328 26.24 0.42 25.39
C ALA A 328 26.19 0.56 23.85
N ASN A 329 25.20 1.26 23.32
CA ASN A 329 24.88 1.34 21.86
C ASN A 329 24.71 -0.04 21.22
N GLU A 330 24.00 -0.93 21.89
CA GLU A 330 23.65 -2.28 21.43
C GLU A 330 22.16 -2.36 21.03
N PRO A 331 21.78 -1.79 19.89
CA PRO A 331 20.40 -1.82 19.44
C PRO A 331 20.03 -3.16 18.85
N ASP A 332 18.84 -3.62 19.16
CA ASP A 332 18.13 -4.63 18.39
C ASP A 332 17.33 -3.99 17.24
N ARG A 333 16.59 -4.81 16.49
CA ARG A 333 15.74 -4.40 15.36
C ARG A 333 14.50 -5.25 15.34
N PHE A 334 13.41 -4.70 14.83
CA PHE A 334 12.27 -5.53 14.52
C PHE A 334 12.61 -6.54 13.42
N THR A 335 12.19 -7.77 13.60
CA THR A 335 12.21 -8.80 12.56
C THR A 335 11.22 -8.46 11.45
N ILE A 336 11.27 -9.19 10.33
CA ILE A 336 10.31 -9.01 9.25
C ILE A 336 8.88 -9.33 9.69
N PRO A 337 8.60 -10.46 10.38
CA PRO A 337 7.27 -10.74 10.91
C PRO A 337 6.77 -9.64 11.88
N GLU A 338 7.60 -9.18 12.80
CA GLU A 338 7.24 -8.08 13.71
C GLU A 338 6.92 -6.78 12.95
N SER A 339 7.74 -6.43 11.96
CA SER A 339 7.50 -5.28 11.10
C SER A 339 6.20 -5.44 10.29
N GLY A 340 5.89 -6.66 9.86
CA GLY A 340 4.63 -7.02 9.20
C GLY A 340 3.44 -6.81 10.12
N VAL A 341 3.51 -7.25 11.37
CA VAL A 341 2.47 -7.03 12.39
C VAL A 341 2.27 -5.54 12.65
N LEU A 342 3.35 -4.75 12.76
CA LEU A 342 3.24 -3.31 12.91
C LEU A 342 2.62 -2.62 11.68
N GLN A 343 2.63 -3.27 10.51
CA GLN A 343 1.90 -2.89 9.29
C GLN A 343 0.50 -3.53 9.20
N THR A 344 0.11 -4.34 10.20
CA THR A 344 -1.15 -5.12 10.23
C THR A 344 -1.26 -6.24 9.17
N PHE A 345 -0.15 -6.74 8.67
CA PHE A 345 -0.17 -8.05 8.03
C PHE A 345 -0.44 -9.13 9.08
N PRO A 346 -1.08 -10.24 8.70
CA PRO A 346 -1.24 -11.39 9.58
C PRO A 346 0.08 -11.85 10.19
N HIS A 347 0.07 -12.31 11.44
CA HIS A 347 1.30 -12.65 12.18
C HIS A 347 2.16 -13.69 11.45
N ASN A 348 1.53 -14.64 10.76
CA ASN A 348 2.14 -15.73 10.01
C ASN A 348 2.19 -15.48 8.50
N PHE A 349 2.15 -14.20 8.06
CA PHE A 349 2.21 -13.89 6.64
C PHE A 349 3.53 -14.38 6.03
N PRO A 350 3.52 -15.12 4.90
CA PRO A 350 4.68 -15.88 4.42
C PRO A 350 5.64 -15.01 3.60
N TRP A 351 6.32 -14.08 4.27
CA TRP A 351 7.32 -13.22 3.64
C TRP A 351 8.39 -14.03 2.90
N SER A 352 8.64 -13.70 1.64
CA SER A 352 9.56 -14.44 0.77
C SER A 352 10.35 -13.49 -0.13
N GLY A 353 11.29 -14.02 -0.90
CA GLY A 353 12.16 -13.24 -1.76
C GLY A 353 13.22 -12.47 -0.96
N LYS A 354 13.94 -11.59 -1.68
CA LYS A 354 14.91 -10.66 -1.08
C LYS A 354 14.24 -9.35 -0.70
N ASP A 355 14.96 -8.48 0.00
CA ASP A 355 14.52 -7.12 0.33
C ASP A 355 13.15 -7.04 1.04
N GLN A 356 12.81 -8.06 1.86
CA GLN A 356 11.54 -8.16 2.58
C GLN A 356 11.23 -6.90 3.41
N ALA A 357 12.25 -6.25 3.96
CA ALA A 357 12.09 -4.98 4.67
C ALA A 357 11.49 -3.89 3.76
N GLN A 358 11.90 -3.84 2.49
CA GLN A 358 11.36 -2.90 1.51
C GLN A 358 9.92 -3.26 1.13
N GLN A 359 9.63 -4.54 0.99
CA GLN A 359 8.27 -5.03 0.73
C GLN A 359 7.33 -4.57 1.85
N VAL A 360 7.68 -4.85 3.11
CA VAL A 360 6.88 -4.42 4.27
C VAL A 360 6.68 -2.91 4.29
N GLY A 361 7.75 -2.14 4.11
CA GLY A 361 7.70 -0.68 4.19
C GLY A 361 6.90 0.00 3.08
N ASN A 362 6.90 -0.57 1.88
CA ASN A 362 6.17 -0.04 0.73
C ASN A 362 4.68 -0.42 0.75
N ALA A 363 4.31 -1.47 1.48
CA ALA A 363 2.95 -1.97 1.50
C ALA A 363 1.94 -0.97 2.07
N VAL A 364 0.74 -1.00 1.53
CA VAL A 364 -0.45 -0.45 2.18
C VAL A 364 -0.76 -1.31 3.40
N PRO A 365 -0.94 -0.75 4.61
CA PRO A 365 -1.36 -1.54 5.76
C PRO A 365 -2.70 -2.23 5.49
N PRO A 366 -2.79 -3.58 5.55
CA PRO A 366 -4.02 -4.30 5.24
C PRO A 366 -5.25 -3.78 5.99
N ARG A 367 -5.10 -3.43 7.26
CA ARG A 367 -6.20 -2.90 8.07
C ARG A 367 -6.73 -1.55 7.53
N LEU A 368 -5.85 -0.64 7.09
CA LEU A 368 -6.28 0.58 6.38
C LEU A 368 -6.94 0.21 5.05
N GLY A 369 -6.35 -0.72 4.30
CA GLY A 369 -6.90 -1.24 3.05
C GLY A 369 -8.32 -1.78 3.21
N MET A 370 -8.60 -2.55 4.28
CA MET A 370 -9.94 -3.05 4.58
C MET A 370 -10.95 -1.90 4.76
N HIS A 371 -10.61 -0.86 5.53
CA HIS A 371 -11.50 0.29 5.73
C HIS A 371 -11.78 1.04 4.42
N VAL A 372 -10.77 1.21 3.57
CA VAL A 372 -10.91 1.96 2.32
C VAL A 372 -11.64 1.14 1.26
N LEU A 373 -11.29 -0.14 1.10
CA LEU A 373 -11.97 -1.03 0.15
C LEU A 373 -13.42 -1.33 0.55
N SER A 374 -13.70 -1.56 1.83
CA SER A 374 -15.07 -1.77 2.31
C SER A 374 -15.94 -0.54 2.05
N ASN A 375 -15.39 0.65 2.30
CA ASN A 375 -16.05 1.91 1.96
C ASN A 375 -16.34 2.01 0.46
N ALA A 376 -15.36 1.69 -0.39
CA ALA A 376 -15.52 1.73 -1.85
C ALA A 376 -16.50 0.69 -2.39
N LEU A 377 -16.52 -0.51 -1.83
CA LEU A 377 -17.32 -1.64 -2.31
C LEU A 377 -18.73 -1.68 -1.74
N ARG A 378 -18.89 -1.31 -0.45
CA ARG A 378 -20.11 -1.50 0.32
C ARG A 378 -20.69 -0.19 0.87
N GLY A 379 -19.91 0.90 0.94
CA GLY A 379 -20.31 2.14 1.59
C GLY A 379 -20.28 2.11 3.12
N GLU A 380 -19.69 1.08 3.71
CA GLU A 380 -19.65 0.84 5.16
C GLU A 380 -18.25 0.44 5.66
N ALA A 381 -18.04 0.46 6.97
CA ALA A 381 -16.82 -0.02 7.59
C ALA A 381 -16.75 -1.56 7.59
N PRO A 382 -15.55 -2.16 7.62
CA PRO A 382 -15.41 -3.59 7.83
C PRO A 382 -15.97 -4.01 9.20
N SER A 383 -16.53 -5.21 9.28
CA SER A 383 -17.06 -5.76 10.52
C SER A 383 -15.94 -6.09 11.51
N THR A 384 -16.29 -6.20 12.77
CA THR A 384 -15.35 -6.62 13.82
C THR A 384 -14.82 -8.03 13.58
N GLU A 385 -15.61 -8.91 12.98
CA GLU A 385 -15.23 -10.28 12.65
C GLU A 385 -14.18 -10.31 11.52
N GLU A 386 -14.42 -9.58 10.43
CA GLU A 386 -13.44 -9.42 9.34
C GLU A 386 -12.10 -8.87 9.86
N LEU A 387 -12.14 -7.84 10.73
CA LEU A 387 -10.95 -7.25 11.33
C LEU A 387 -10.20 -8.20 12.28
N ARG A 388 -10.90 -9.14 12.95
CA ARG A 388 -10.27 -10.17 13.77
C ARG A 388 -9.68 -11.28 12.92
N ALA A 389 -10.39 -11.73 11.91
CA ALA A 389 -9.90 -12.75 10.98
C ALA A 389 -8.57 -12.38 10.33
N ALA A 390 -8.35 -11.07 10.11
CA ALA A 390 -7.11 -10.54 9.54
C ALA A 390 -5.86 -10.70 10.41
N ALA A 391 -5.97 -11.28 11.61
CA ALA A 391 -4.80 -11.57 12.46
C ALA A 391 -3.97 -12.76 11.96
N THR A 392 -4.59 -13.74 11.26
CA THR A 392 -3.95 -14.99 10.83
C THR A 392 -4.17 -15.22 9.34
N TRP A 393 -3.10 -15.50 8.60
CA TRP A 393 -3.18 -15.85 7.18
C TRP A 393 -3.49 -17.36 7.03
N PRO A 394 -4.39 -17.74 6.12
CA PRO A 394 -4.67 -19.16 5.88
C PRO A 394 -3.45 -19.87 5.30
N ALA A 395 -3.27 -21.13 5.65
CA ALA A 395 -2.21 -21.96 5.10
C ALA A 395 -2.43 -22.16 3.58
N VAL A 396 -1.37 -21.98 2.80
CA VAL A 396 -1.39 -22.15 1.35
C VAL A 396 -0.70 -23.46 0.98
N PRO A 397 -1.39 -24.39 0.28
CA PRO A 397 -0.77 -25.63 -0.17
C PRO A 397 0.42 -25.36 -1.12
N PRO A 398 1.55 -26.09 -1.02
CA PRO A 398 2.69 -25.93 -1.91
C PRO A 398 2.35 -26.04 -3.41
N ALA A 399 1.43 -26.94 -3.78
CA ALA A 399 0.96 -27.08 -5.15
C ALA A 399 0.33 -25.76 -5.68
N THR A 400 -0.47 -25.09 -4.86
CA THR A 400 -1.06 -23.79 -5.22
C THR A 400 0.01 -22.71 -5.45
N VAL A 401 1.06 -22.71 -4.62
CA VAL A 401 2.20 -21.77 -4.79
C VAL A 401 2.90 -21.99 -6.13
N GLU A 402 3.15 -23.26 -6.49
CA GLU A 402 3.78 -23.62 -7.77
C GLU A 402 2.91 -23.25 -8.97
N GLU A 403 1.60 -23.52 -8.90
CA GLU A 403 0.64 -23.16 -9.94
C GLU A 403 0.60 -21.62 -10.15
N LEU A 404 0.49 -20.85 -9.09
CA LEU A 404 0.46 -19.39 -9.17
C LEU A 404 1.77 -18.83 -9.73
N ARG A 405 2.91 -19.39 -9.36
CA ARG A 405 4.21 -19.02 -9.91
C ARG A 405 4.29 -19.34 -11.41
N ALA A 406 3.81 -20.51 -11.83
CA ALA A 406 3.80 -20.90 -13.24
C ALA A 406 2.91 -19.99 -14.08
N ILE A 407 1.74 -19.60 -13.57
CA ILE A 407 0.81 -18.67 -14.22
C ILE A 407 1.42 -17.27 -14.28
N GLY A 408 1.95 -16.78 -13.15
CA GLY A 408 2.48 -15.41 -13.03
C GLY A 408 3.76 -15.18 -13.85
N CYS A 409 4.60 -16.21 -13.99
CA CYS A 409 5.86 -16.17 -14.76
C CYS A 409 5.71 -16.71 -16.19
N GLY A 410 4.50 -16.90 -16.69
CA GLY A 410 4.24 -17.43 -18.01
C GLY A 410 5.09 -16.76 -19.09
N ASP A 411 5.84 -17.59 -19.86
CA ASP A 411 6.87 -17.21 -20.85
C ASP A 411 7.94 -16.25 -20.28
N GLN A 412 9.08 -16.80 -19.86
CA GLN A 412 10.23 -16.06 -19.30
C GLN A 412 10.74 -14.93 -20.21
N SER A 413 10.43 -14.94 -21.51
CA SER A 413 10.73 -13.85 -22.43
C SER A 413 9.88 -12.59 -22.18
N ARG A 414 8.83 -12.71 -21.36
CA ARG A 414 7.87 -11.64 -21.02
C ARG A 414 8.08 -11.08 -19.61
N CYS A 415 8.93 -11.72 -18.81
CA CYS A 415 9.35 -11.17 -17.52
C CYS A 415 10.32 -10.00 -17.74
N PRO A 416 10.19 -8.92 -16.97
CA PRO A 416 11.15 -7.82 -17.06
C PRO A 416 12.57 -8.34 -16.79
N PRO A 417 13.59 -7.85 -17.52
CA PRO A 417 14.98 -8.24 -17.30
C PRO A 417 15.40 -7.93 -15.85
N GLU A 418 16.22 -8.80 -15.26
CA GLU A 418 16.63 -8.79 -13.83
C GLU A 418 17.35 -7.52 -13.35
N SER A 419 17.55 -6.51 -14.14
CA SER A 419 18.34 -5.34 -13.73
C SER A 419 17.89 -4.04 -14.37
N HIS A 420 17.20 -3.23 -13.62
CA HIS A 420 17.56 -1.84 -13.55
C HIS A 420 17.72 -1.48 -12.06
N LYS A 421 18.86 -1.92 -11.47
CA LYS A 421 19.49 -1.15 -10.41
C LYS A 421 19.80 0.19 -11.05
N VAL A 422 18.93 1.17 -10.87
CA VAL A 422 19.30 2.56 -11.07
C VAL A 422 20.40 2.82 -10.04
N SER A 423 21.63 2.71 -10.46
CA SER A 423 22.78 3.15 -9.67
C SER A 423 22.52 4.59 -9.28
N PRO A 424 22.71 4.97 -8.01
CA PRO A 424 22.61 6.37 -7.63
C PRO A 424 23.61 7.14 -8.48
N VAL A 425 23.14 8.11 -9.23
CA VAL A 425 23.98 9.05 -9.98
C VAL A 425 25.00 9.61 -8.97
N ARG A 426 26.24 9.20 -9.07
CA ARG A 426 27.34 9.81 -8.33
C ARG A 426 27.37 11.27 -8.76
N ARG A 427 26.98 12.16 -7.86
CA ARG A 427 27.28 13.60 -8.01
C ARG A 427 28.79 13.70 -8.15
N ARG A 428 29.25 14.01 -9.36
CA ARG A 428 30.62 14.51 -9.54
C ARG A 428 30.67 15.84 -8.78
N SER A 429 31.48 15.88 -7.74
CA SER A 429 31.99 17.12 -7.17
C SER A 429 32.68 17.88 -8.30
N ALA A 430 32.16 19.03 -8.63
CA ALA A 430 32.86 19.99 -9.46
C ALA A 430 34.03 20.59 -8.66
N PRO A 431 35.14 20.96 -9.33
CA PRO A 431 36.35 21.45 -8.72
C PRO A 431 36.19 22.76 -7.96
#